data_3620f02eee3ede91b16808b91231f804
#
_entry.id   3620f02eee3ede91b16808b91231f804
#
_cell.length_a   1.000
_cell.length_b   1.000
_cell.length_c   1.000
_cell.angle_alpha   90.00
_cell.angle_beta   90.00
_cell.angle_gamma   90.00
#
_symmetry.space_group_name_H-M   'P 1'
#
loop_
_entity.id
_entity.type
_entity.pdbx_description
1 polymer ?
#
loop_
_entity_poly.entity_id
_entity_poly.type
_entity_poly.pdbx_seq_one_letter_code
_entity_poly.pdbx_strand_id
1 'polypeptide(L)'
;MDLLTSSVKDFVAATASKEPTPGGGAIAALTAATGAALAEMVANLTFDKKGYEDVQEEMHLLQQKAEFIREKALSLAQADANVFNLFMDALALPKNTDEEKLARTAAIQQAYKDAANVPLEIGMISYEIFDLAYVAATKGNQNLITDGIIA
;
A
#
# COMPACT_ATOMS: atom_id res chain seq x y z
N MET A 1 8.11 14.56 4.89
CA MET A 1 7.64 13.80 6.07
C MET A 1 7.89 12.32 5.79
N ASP A 2 8.44 11.59 6.73
CA ASP A 2 8.50 10.13 6.65
C ASP A 2 7.17 9.58 7.19
N LEU A 3 6.32 9.07 6.29
CA LEU A 3 4.98 8.61 6.63
C LEU A 3 5.01 7.34 7.48
N LEU A 4 6.03 6.49 7.29
CA LEU A 4 6.10 5.19 7.96
C LEU A 4 6.52 5.28 9.42
N THR A 5 7.18 6.38 9.82
CA THR A 5 7.59 6.63 11.21
C THR A 5 6.63 7.55 11.96
N SER A 6 5.61 8.06 11.29
CA SER A 6 4.59 8.92 11.90
C SER A 6 3.66 8.11 12.80
N SER A 7 3.17 8.73 13.89
CA SER A 7 2.05 8.12 14.61
C SER A 7 0.80 8.09 13.74
N VAL A 8 -0.10 7.13 13.97
CA VAL A 8 -1.40 7.07 13.27
C VAL A 8 -2.15 8.41 13.39
N LYS A 9 -2.09 9.03 14.57
CA LYS A 9 -2.72 10.32 14.83
C LYS A 9 -2.14 11.42 13.94
N ASP A 10 -0.82 11.48 13.83
CA ASP A 10 -0.14 12.52 13.04
C ASP A 10 -0.34 12.31 11.54
N PHE A 11 -0.33 11.04 11.09
CA PHE A 11 -0.63 10.69 9.70
C PHE A 11 -2.05 11.13 9.31
N VAL A 12 -3.05 10.84 10.14
CA VAL A 12 -4.46 11.22 9.89
C VAL A 12 -4.61 12.75 9.94
N ALA A 13 -3.95 13.43 10.89
CA ALA A 13 -3.98 14.89 10.97
C ALA A 13 -3.33 15.55 9.74
N ALA A 14 -2.20 15.01 9.26
CA ALA A 14 -1.54 15.47 8.05
C ALA A 14 -2.44 15.30 6.82
N THR A 15 -3.10 14.16 6.69
CA THR A 15 -4.08 13.91 5.60
C THR A 15 -5.24 14.90 5.61
N ALA A 16 -5.69 15.32 6.79
CA ALA A 16 -6.78 16.29 6.95
C ALA A 16 -6.33 17.76 6.76
N SER A 17 -5.05 18.00 6.58
CA SER A 17 -4.48 19.33 6.47
C SER A 17 -4.69 19.96 5.09
N LYS A 18 -4.09 21.11 4.85
CA LYS A 18 -4.05 21.78 3.53
C LYS A 18 -2.87 21.32 2.67
N GLU A 19 -2.00 20.49 3.23
CA GLU A 19 -0.86 19.95 2.51
C GLU A 19 -1.32 18.93 1.47
N PRO A 20 -0.68 18.88 0.30
CA PRO A 20 -1.10 17.98 -0.77
C PRO A 20 -0.74 16.51 -0.51
N THR A 21 0.13 16.25 0.46
CA THR A 21 0.57 14.91 0.89
C THR A 21 0.58 14.79 2.41
N PRO A 22 0.20 13.60 2.97
CA PRO A 22 -0.26 12.38 2.29
C PRO A 22 -1.66 12.53 1.67
N GLY A 23 -1.85 11.95 0.48
CA GLY A 23 -3.09 11.97 -0.28
C GLY A 23 -3.79 10.61 -0.35
N GLY A 24 -4.74 10.51 -1.30
CA GLY A 24 -5.56 9.31 -1.47
C GLY A 24 -4.76 8.03 -1.76
N GLY A 25 -3.66 8.13 -2.52
CA GLY A 25 -2.80 6.97 -2.81
C GLY A 25 -2.11 6.44 -1.56
N ALA A 26 -1.53 7.32 -0.73
CA ALA A 26 -0.92 6.92 0.54
C ALA A 26 -1.94 6.27 1.48
N ILE A 27 -3.19 6.79 1.54
CA ILE A 27 -4.26 6.20 2.34
C ILE A 27 -4.67 4.82 1.80
N ALA A 28 -4.85 4.68 0.48
CA ALA A 28 -5.19 3.41 -0.14
C ALA A 28 -4.12 2.35 0.14
N ALA A 29 -2.83 2.72 0.01
CA ALA A 29 -1.71 1.83 0.30
C ALA A 29 -1.67 1.42 1.79
N LEU A 30 -1.89 2.34 2.73
CA LEU A 30 -1.98 2.02 4.15
C LEU A 30 -3.16 1.09 4.45
N THR A 31 -4.31 1.29 3.80
CA THR A 31 -5.47 0.41 3.93
C THR A 31 -5.14 -1.00 3.43
N ALA A 32 -4.50 -1.11 2.27
CA ALA A 32 -4.02 -2.39 1.75
C ALA A 32 -3.02 -3.08 2.71
N ALA A 33 -2.09 -2.32 3.30
CA ALA A 33 -1.15 -2.86 4.28
C ALA A 33 -1.86 -3.41 5.53
N THR A 34 -2.89 -2.71 6.02
CA THR A 34 -3.67 -3.19 7.18
C THR A 34 -4.53 -4.41 6.85
N GLY A 35 -5.10 -4.49 5.64
CA GLY A 35 -5.80 -5.68 5.17
C GLY A 35 -4.86 -6.90 5.10
N ALA A 36 -3.70 -6.75 4.47
CA ALA A 36 -2.69 -7.81 4.43
C ALA A 36 -2.24 -8.24 5.83
N ALA A 37 -2.07 -7.29 6.76
CA ALA A 37 -1.72 -7.60 8.16
C ALA A 37 -2.80 -8.45 8.87
N LEU A 38 -4.09 -8.21 8.61
CA LEU A 38 -5.17 -9.03 9.15
C LEU A 38 -5.13 -10.46 8.59
N ALA A 39 -4.91 -10.63 7.29
CA ALA A 39 -4.74 -11.95 6.68
C ALA A 39 -3.53 -12.69 7.28
N GLU A 40 -2.39 -11.99 7.44
CA GLU A 40 -1.19 -12.52 8.09
C GLU A 40 -1.47 -12.93 9.55
N MET A 41 -2.20 -12.12 10.30
CA MET A 41 -2.61 -12.42 11.68
C MET A 41 -3.44 -13.71 11.75
N VAL A 42 -4.39 -13.90 10.84
CA VAL A 42 -5.20 -15.14 10.78
C VAL A 42 -4.33 -16.35 10.56
N ALA A 43 -3.36 -16.27 9.63
CA ALA A 43 -2.41 -17.35 9.39
C ALA A 43 -1.58 -17.67 10.63
N ASN A 44 -0.99 -16.65 11.25
CA ASN A 44 -0.15 -16.79 12.44
C ASN A 44 -0.92 -17.41 13.63
N LEU A 45 -2.20 -17.09 13.79
CA LEU A 45 -3.05 -17.64 14.85
C LEU A 45 -3.74 -18.97 14.47
N THR A 46 -3.40 -19.52 13.28
CA THR A 46 -3.80 -20.84 12.83
C THR A 46 -2.65 -21.85 12.93
N PHE A 47 -1.39 -21.39 12.99
CA PHE A 47 -0.22 -22.25 13.12
C PHE A 47 -0.32 -23.10 14.38
N ASP A 48 0.06 -24.38 14.23
CA ASP A 48 0.12 -25.41 15.30
C ASP A 48 -1.17 -25.55 16.11
N LYS A 49 -2.29 -25.05 15.59
CA LYS A 49 -3.59 -25.12 16.25
C LYS A 49 -4.23 -26.47 15.98
N LYS A 50 -4.65 -27.15 17.07
CA LYS A 50 -5.37 -28.42 16.99
C LYS A 50 -6.64 -28.30 16.13
N GLY A 51 -6.79 -29.21 15.16
CA GLY A 51 -7.91 -29.25 14.22
C GLY A 51 -7.67 -28.45 12.95
N TYR A 52 -6.43 -27.96 12.75
CA TYR A 52 -5.98 -27.24 11.55
C TYR A 52 -4.72 -27.87 10.93
N GLU A 53 -4.46 -29.12 11.25
CA GLU A 53 -3.25 -29.84 10.80
C GLU A 53 -3.15 -29.93 9.27
N ASP A 54 -4.29 -30.09 8.60
CA ASP A 54 -4.38 -30.27 7.15
C ASP A 54 -4.16 -28.97 6.34
N VAL A 55 -4.20 -27.79 7.00
CA VAL A 55 -4.09 -26.49 6.32
C VAL A 55 -2.80 -25.74 6.63
N GLN A 56 -1.86 -26.33 7.34
CA GLN A 56 -0.64 -25.66 7.79
C GLN A 56 0.21 -25.15 6.63
N GLU A 57 0.37 -25.92 5.54
CA GLU A 57 1.13 -25.50 4.36
C GLU A 57 0.47 -24.26 3.69
N GLU A 58 -0.86 -24.26 3.58
CA GLU A 58 -1.59 -23.12 3.02
C GLU A 58 -1.47 -21.89 3.91
N MET A 59 -1.47 -22.05 5.23
CA MET A 59 -1.28 -20.95 6.16
C MET A 59 0.13 -20.37 6.08
N HIS A 60 1.16 -21.20 5.88
CA HIS A 60 2.50 -20.69 5.65
C HIS A 60 2.61 -19.88 4.35
N LEU A 61 2.00 -20.35 3.27
CA LEU A 61 1.96 -19.61 2.01
C LEU A 61 1.17 -18.29 2.14
N LEU A 62 0.05 -18.33 2.85
CA LEU A 62 -0.74 -17.14 3.15
C LEU A 62 0.08 -16.11 3.92
N GLN A 63 0.74 -16.53 4.99
CA GLN A 63 1.58 -15.66 5.82
C GLN A 63 2.67 -14.98 4.99
N GLN A 64 3.45 -15.75 4.21
CA GLN A 64 4.54 -15.21 3.40
C GLN A 64 4.06 -14.19 2.36
N LYS A 65 2.94 -14.48 1.69
CA LYS A 65 2.36 -13.56 0.71
C LYS A 65 1.81 -12.30 1.38
N ALA A 66 1.11 -12.46 2.49
CA ALA A 66 0.54 -11.33 3.24
C ALA A 66 1.64 -10.41 3.77
N GLU A 67 2.72 -10.96 4.33
CA GLU A 67 3.90 -10.18 4.74
C GLU A 67 4.51 -9.41 3.57
N PHE A 68 4.73 -10.06 2.43
CA PHE A 68 5.27 -9.39 1.24
C PHE A 68 4.37 -8.23 0.77
N ILE A 69 3.05 -8.45 0.69
CA ILE A 69 2.09 -7.42 0.28
C ILE A 69 2.04 -6.28 1.28
N ARG A 70 2.06 -6.58 2.57
CA ARG A 70 2.07 -5.58 3.65
C ARG A 70 3.28 -4.65 3.55
N GLU A 71 4.47 -5.21 3.41
CA GLU A 71 5.71 -4.43 3.26
C GLU A 71 5.72 -3.61 1.95
N LYS A 72 5.27 -4.21 0.86
CA LYS A 72 5.15 -3.53 -0.43
C LYS A 72 4.16 -2.37 -0.34
N ALA A 73 3.00 -2.57 0.27
CA ALA A 73 1.99 -1.53 0.44
C ALA A 73 2.51 -0.37 1.29
N LEU A 74 3.21 -0.64 2.39
CA LEU A 74 3.85 0.40 3.20
C LEU A 74 4.85 1.21 2.37
N SER A 75 5.68 0.54 1.56
CA SER A 75 6.62 1.25 0.69
C SER A 75 5.92 2.13 -0.36
N LEU A 76 4.77 1.68 -0.89
CA LEU A 76 3.97 2.44 -1.85
C LEU A 76 3.29 3.66 -1.21
N ALA A 77 2.93 3.61 0.07
CA ALA A 77 2.40 4.76 0.78
C ALA A 77 3.40 5.93 0.81
N GLN A 78 4.69 5.65 1.05
CA GLN A 78 5.74 6.66 0.99
C GLN A 78 6.06 7.06 -0.46
N ALA A 79 6.02 6.10 -1.41
CA ALA A 79 6.27 6.36 -2.82
C ALA A 79 5.25 7.33 -3.41
N ASP A 80 3.96 7.22 -3.05
CA ASP A 80 2.89 8.14 -3.49
C ASP A 80 3.22 9.60 -3.14
N ALA A 81 3.64 9.85 -1.91
CA ALA A 81 4.05 11.20 -1.50
C ALA A 81 5.31 11.68 -2.24
N ASN A 82 6.26 10.79 -2.50
CA ASN A 82 7.51 11.13 -3.17
C ASN A 82 7.30 11.50 -4.65
N VAL A 83 6.51 10.73 -5.40
CA VAL A 83 6.24 11.02 -6.80
C VAL A 83 5.45 12.30 -6.98
N PHE A 84 4.58 12.66 -6.03
CA PHE A 84 3.92 13.95 -6.03
C PHE A 84 4.91 15.11 -5.90
N ASN A 85 5.89 15.00 -5.00
CA ASN A 85 6.92 16.03 -4.86
C ASN A 85 7.75 16.18 -6.15
N LEU A 86 8.16 15.07 -6.79
CA LEU A 86 8.86 15.10 -8.08
C LEU A 86 8.03 15.79 -9.17
N PHE A 87 6.72 15.60 -9.17
CA PHE A 87 5.82 16.31 -10.08
C PHE A 87 5.81 17.83 -9.82
N MET A 88 5.76 18.23 -8.54
CA MET A 88 5.83 19.65 -8.17
C MET A 88 7.17 20.29 -8.55
N ASP A 89 8.28 19.56 -8.38
CA ASP A 89 9.61 20.00 -8.80
C ASP A 89 9.67 20.19 -10.33
N ALA A 90 9.10 19.27 -11.11
CA ALA A 90 9.01 19.40 -12.56
C ALA A 90 8.18 20.63 -12.99
N LEU A 91 7.10 20.94 -12.25
CA LEU A 91 6.29 22.14 -12.48
C LEU A 91 7.06 23.46 -12.17
N ALA A 92 8.00 23.42 -11.24
CA ALA A 92 8.80 24.57 -10.82
C ALA A 92 9.97 24.86 -11.78
N LEU A 93 10.28 23.97 -12.74
CA LEU A 93 11.35 24.18 -13.71
C LEU A 93 11.17 25.48 -14.52
N PRO A 94 12.26 26.16 -14.90
CA PRO A 94 12.22 27.40 -15.69
C PRO A 94 11.56 27.20 -17.04
N LYS A 95 10.99 28.28 -17.60
CA LYS A 95 10.24 28.29 -18.87
C LYS A 95 10.45 29.57 -19.70
N ASN A 96 11.64 30.19 -19.58
CA ASN A 96 11.92 31.48 -20.20
C ASN A 96 12.41 31.33 -21.65
N THR A 97 13.16 30.27 -21.95
CA THR A 97 13.62 29.96 -23.31
C THR A 97 12.87 28.76 -23.90
N ASP A 98 13.02 28.53 -25.20
CA ASP A 98 12.34 27.40 -25.85
C ASP A 98 12.97 26.07 -25.45
N GLU A 99 14.26 26.03 -25.18
CA GLU A 99 14.95 24.87 -24.62
C GLU A 99 14.43 24.54 -23.21
N GLU A 100 14.28 25.54 -22.35
CA GLU A 100 13.72 25.37 -21.00
C GLU A 100 12.28 24.86 -21.04
N LYS A 101 11.43 25.39 -21.95
CA LYS A 101 10.05 24.91 -22.13
C LYS A 101 10.01 23.44 -22.56
N LEU A 102 10.89 23.04 -23.50
CA LEU A 102 10.97 21.64 -23.94
C LEU A 102 11.42 20.73 -22.81
N ALA A 103 12.48 21.10 -22.11
CA ALA A 103 12.98 20.31 -20.95
C ALA A 103 11.92 20.18 -19.85
N ARG A 104 11.25 21.29 -19.52
CA ARG A 104 10.16 21.31 -18.54
C ARG A 104 9.00 20.39 -18.97
N THR A 105 8.59 20.46 -20.24
CA THR A 105 7.50 19.63 -20.76
C THR A 105 7.85 18.16 -20.67
N ALA A 106 9.09 17.77 -21.05
CA ALA A 106 9.56 16.40 -20.95
C ALA A 106 9.58 15.91 -19.49
N ALA A 107 10.08 16.74 -18.57
CA ALA A 107 10.11 16.42 -17.14
C ALA A 107 8.69 16.22 -16.56
N ILE A 108 7.74 17.09 -16.89
CA ILE A 108 6.34 16.97 -16.47
C ILE A 108 5.71 15.69 -17.02
N GLN A 109 5.93 15.37 -18.30
CA GLN A 109 5.40 14.15 -18.90
C GLN A 109 5.96 12.87 -18.24
N GLN A 110 7.25 12.89 -17.88
CA GLN A 110 7.83 11.78 -17.15
C GLN A 110 7.24 11.66 -15.74
N ALA A 111 7.16 12.79 -15.02
CA ALA A 111 6.58 12.81 -13.67
C ALA A 111 5.12 12.31 -13.65
N TYR A 112 4.30 12.61 -14.66
CA TYR A 112 2.96 12.06 -14.79
C TYR A 112 2.95 10.52 -14.94
N LYS A 113 3.87 9.97 -15.73
CA LYS A 113 3.98 8.50 -15.90
C LYS A 113 4.38 7.84 -14.58
N ASP A 114 5.37 8.40 -13.90
CA ASP A 114 5.85 7.88 -12.63
C ASP A 114 4.75 7.96 -11.56
N ALA A 115 4.03 9.07 -11.50
CA ALA A 115 2.91 9.25 -10.59
C ALA A 115 1.72 8.32 -10.90
N ALA A 116 1.50 7.92 -12.15
CA ALA A 116 0.43 6.98 -12.51
C ALA A 116 0.77 5.52 -12.15
N ASN A 117 2.04 5.15 -12.11
CA ASN A 117 2.46 3.79 -11.80
C ASN A 117 2.19 3.40 -10.34
N VAL A 118 2.34 4.33 -9.40
CA VAL A 118 2.17 4.05 -7.97
C VAL A 118 0.72 3.62 -7.65
N PRO A 119 -0.33 4.36 -8.01
CA PRO A 119 -1.71 3.91 -7.75
C PRO A 119 -2.08 2.64 -8.53
N LEU A 120 -1.48 2.41 -9.70
CA LEU A 120 -1.67 1.15 -10.43
C LEU A 120 -1.11 -0.04 -9.63
N GLU A 121 0.12 0.07 -9.10
CA GLU A 121 0.70 -0.97 -8.25
C GLU A 121 -0.14 -1.19 -6.98
N ILE A 122 -0.61 -0.12 -6.33
CA ILE A 122 -1.51 -0.22 -5.17
C ILE A 122 -2.76 -1.01 -5.53
N GLY A 123 -3.39 -0.73 -6.67
CA GLY A 123 -4.55 -1.45 -7.15
C GLY A 123 -4.26 -2.94 -7.39
N MET A 124 -3.12 -3.27 -7.98
CA MET A 124 -2.72 -4.65 -8.25
C MET A 124 -2.52 -5.45 -6.96
N ILE A 125 -1.76 -4.92 -6.00
CA ILE A 125 -1.54 -5.63 -4.72
C ILE A 125 -2.83 -5.70 -3.89
N SER A 126 -3.70 -4.67 -3.96
CA SER A 126 -5.00 -4.71 -3.29
C SER A 126 -5.89 -5.81 -3.84
N TYR A 127 -5.83 -6.07 -5.14
CA TYR A 127 -6.56 -7.19 -5.74
C TYR A 127 -6.07 -8.55 -5.21
N GLU A 128 -4.76 -8.73 -5.01
CA GLU A 128 -4.21 -9.96 -4.45
C GLU A 128 -4.68 -10.22 -3.00
N ILE A 129 -4.98 -9.16 -2.23
CA ILE A 129 -5.46 -9.29 -0.84
C ILE A 129 -6.82 -10.01 -0.80
N PHE A 130 -7.68 -9.88 -1.80
CA PHE A 130 -8.95 -10.61 -1.84
C PHE A 130 -8.76 -12.13 -1.82
N ASP A 131 -7.76 -12.65 -2.52
CA ASP A 131 -7.45 -14.08 -2.49
C ASP A 131 -6.94 -14.49 -1.12
N LEU A 132 -6.10 -13.67 -0.50
CA LEU A 132 -5.59 -13.92 0.86
C LEU A 132 -6.72 -13.88 1.89
N ALA A 133 -7.59 -12.87 1.82
CA ALA A 133 -8.76 -12.73 2.68
C ALA A 133 -9.71 -13.93 2.55
N TYR A 134 -9.96 -14.40 1.32
CA TYR A 134 -10.77 -15.59 1.08
C TYR A 134 -10.18 -16.85 1.72
N VAL A 135 -8.88 -17.09 1.57
CA VAL A 135 -8.21 -18.23 2.21
C VAL A 135 -8.23 -18.09 3.73
N ALA A 136 -7.93 -16.92 4.26
CA ALA A 136 -7.96 -16.63 5.69
C ALA A 136 -9.34 -16.89 6.29
N ALA A 137 -10.41 -16.41 5.66
CA ALA A 137 -11.77 -16.56 6.14
C ALA A 137 -12.32 -17.99 6.02
N THR A 138 -11.90 -18.75 4.99
CA THR A 138 -12.45 -20.09 4.71
C THR A 138 -11.67 -21.23 5.32
N LYS A 139 -10.34 -21.07 5.51
CA LYS A 139 -9.41 -22.13 5.94
C LYS A 139 -8.70 -21.80 7.26
N GLY A 140 -8.64 -20.53 7.62
CA GLY A 140 -8.01 -20.08 8.86
C GLY A 140 -8.84 -20.40 10.10
N ASN A 141 -8.31 -20.01 11.25
CA ASN A 141 -8.92 -20.19 12.54
C ASN A 141 -10.34 -19.56 12.58
N GLN A 142 -11.36 -20.38 12.75
CA GLN A 142 -12.78 -19.95 12.75
C GLN A 142 -13.11 -18.83 13.75
N ASN A 143 -12.35 -18.73 14.84
CA ASN A 143 -12.51 -17.63 15.79
C ASN A 143 -12.11 -16.25 15.22
N LEU A 144 -11.43 -16.24 14.07
CA LEU A 144 -10.94 -15.04 13.39
C LEU A 144 -11.58 -14.85 12.00
N ILE A 145 -12.72 -15.49 11.75
CA ILE A 145 -13.41 -15.38 10.45
C ILE A 145 -13.76 -13.92 10.11
N THR A 146 -14.12 -13.13 11.13
CA THR A 146 -14.43 -11.71 10.96
C THR A 146 -13.20 -10.90 10.51
N ASP A 147 -12.03 -11.23 11.06
CA ASP A 147 -10.78 -10.56 10.69
C ASP A 147 -10.38 -10.93 9.25
N GLY A 148 -10.56 -12.21 8.86
CA GLY A 148 -10.35 -12.66 7.48
C GLY A 148 -11.31 -12.03 6.47
N ILE A 149 -12.54 -11.68 6.86
CA ILE A 149 -13.53 -11.00 6.00
C ILE A 149 -13.20 -9.50 5.86
N ILE A 150 -12.64 -8.88 6.89
CA ILE A 150 -12.26 -7.46 6.88
C ILE A 150 -10.95 -7.22 6.12
N ALA A 151 -10.06 -8.23 6.07
CA ALA A 151 -8.80 -8.16 5.33
C ALA A 151 -9.02 -7.85 3.85
#